data_87e549a246b21487166a70c148aa3c49
#
_entry.id   87e549a246b21487166a70c148aa3c49
#
_cell.length_a   1.000
_cell.length_b   1.000
_cell.length_c   1.000
_cell.angle_alpha   90.00
_cell.angle_beta   90.00
_cell.angle_gamma   90.00
#
_symmetry.space_group_name_H-M   'P 1'
#
loop_
_entity.id
_entity.type
_entity.pdbx_description
1 polymer ?
#
loop_
_entity_poly.entity_id
_entity_poly.type
_entity_poly.pdbx_seq_one_letter_code
_entity_poly.pdbx_strand_id
1 'polypeptide(L)'
;MKPSTRVTARLRQASTTLSRVAAVPGHNARPVCSNAAPSSIRRSTSAAAAPATMASATAATTTAPSFTPRRQGSTQTIARRYLHGQTPRRSGAPSNPAMKFPCVDALENRSATLQAASTRSDESGPEPSYTVGATQIYHSDKSLLLDHGGQLHEFDIAYETWGRMNESRSNVILLHTGLSASSHAHSTPENPQPGWWERFIGPGLALDTDKYHVICTNIIGGCFGSTGPSSIDPSDGKRYATRFPILTIQDMVRAQFRLLDHLGVDKLHASVGSSMGGMQSLAAGVEFPSRVGRIVSISACARSHPYSIAMRYVQRKAILNDPNWNRGFYYGRVPPHVGMKLAREIATITYRSGPEWEQRFGRRRADASKPPALCPDFLVETYLDHAGEKFCLTYDPNSLIYVSKAMDLFDLGRANQLAIAARKASPYPSSSSSSPNDEGTCALTLPDKPYTEKEQSQPAADLSPSTQIGPPTPPADLVSGLAPLRNHPVLVMGVASDILFPAWQQREVAEALKLAGNGDVQHLELGEDKSLFGHDTFLLDVENVGGTVRGFLG
;
A
#
# COMPACT_ATOMS: atom_id res chain seq x y z
N MET A 1 37.99 48.82 33.45
CA MET A 1 37.14 49.73 34.21
C MET A 1 35.73 49.18 34.27
N LYS A 2 35.30 48.69 35.42
CA LYS A 2 33.91 48.38 35.81
C LYS A 2 33.26 49.66 36.29
N PRO A 3 31.92 49.78 36.45
CA PRO A 3 31.04 48.94 37.25
C PRO A 3 29.67 48.71 36.57
N SER A 4 28.97 47.56 36.78
CA SER A 4 28.10 47.13 37.89
C SER A 4 26.82 47.93 38.08
N THR A 5 25.65 47.35 37.88
CA THR A 5 24.53 47.40 38.83
C THR A 5 23.47 46.31 38.56
N ARG A 6 23.20 45.53 39.60
CA ARG A 6 22.03 44.64 39.80
C ARG A 6 20.82 45.47 40.22
N VAL A 7 19.60 45.08 39.85
CA VAL A 7 18.41 45.27 40.70
C VAL A 7 17.44 44.08 40.53
N THR A 8 17.17 43.49 41.62
CA THR A 8 16.31 42.49 42.19
C THR A 8 14.81 42.57 41.88
N ALA A 9 14.24 41.38 41.77
CA ALA A 9 12.95 40.77 42.12
C ALA A 9 11.78 41.64 42.65
N ARG A 10 10.56 41.25 42.21
CA ARG A 10 9.38 41.09 43.10
C ARG A 10 8.33 40.14 42.48
N LEU A 11 8.05 39.06 43.22
CA LEU A 11 6.82 38.26 43.19
C LEU A 11 5.62 39.09 43.67
N ARG A 12 4.43 38.89 43.11
CA ARG A 12 3.17 38.93 43.85
C ARG A 12 2.14 38.00 43.24
N GLN A 13 1.61 37.12 44.10
CA GLN A 13 0.39 36.34 43.99
C GLN A 13 -0.86 37.20 44.20
N ALA A 14 -1.98 36.78 43.59
CA ALA A 14 -3.36 36.89 44.10
C ALA A 14 -4.24 36.20 43.06
N SER A 15 -4.85 35.03 43.29
CA SER A 15 -6.00 34.71 44.14
C SER A 15 -7.37 35.00 43.51
N THR A 16 -8.04 33.90 43.09
CA THR A 16 -9.48 33.58 43.16
C THR A 16 -10.56 34.63 42.90
N THR A 17 -11.49 34.33 42.00
CA THR A 17 -12.95 34.32 42.34
C THR A 17 -13.78 33.47 41.37
N LEU A 18 -14.58 32.60 41.96
CA LEU A 18 -15.74 31.86 41.38
C LEU A 18 -16.91 32.83 41.16
N SER A 19 -17.70 32.65 40.13
CA SER A 19 -19.13 32.91 40.18
C SER A 19 -19.92 32.08 39.20
N ARG A 20 -20.92 31.47 39.74
CA ARG A 20 -21.98 30.59 39.25
C ARG A 20 -23.10 31.36 38.49
N VAL A 21 -23.97 30.51 37.89
CA VAL A 21 -25.42 30.72 37.59
C VAL A 21 -25.71 31.20 36.16
N ALA A 22 -26.51 30.56 35.32
CA ALA A 22 -27.85 29.96 35.49
C ALA A 22 -28.21 29.02 34.33
N ALA A 23 -29.14 28.11 34.64
CA ALA A 23 -29.72 27.11 33.76
C ALA A 23 -31.16 27.54 33.29
N VAL A 24 -31.64 26.72 32.27
CA VAL A 24 -33.06 26.26 32.08
C VAL A 24 -33.95 27.11 31.12
N PRO A 25 -34.98 26.54 30.41
CA PRO A 25 -35.32 25.17 29.97
C PRO A 25 -35.86 25.05 28.50
N GLY A 26 -35.91 23.88 27.93
CA GLY A 26 -36.92 22.87 27.81
C GLY A 26 -37.73 22.80 26.51
N HIS A 27 -37.92 21.64 25.95
CA HIS A 27 -39.21 20.97 25.64
C HIS A 27 -39.02 19.71 24.77
N ASN A 28 -39.38 18.56 25.35
CA ASN A 28 -40.35 17.52 24.90
C ASN A 28 -40.21 16.95 23.47
N ALA A 29 -40.21 15.66 23.24
CA ALA A 29 -41.09 14.58 23.68
C ALA A 29 -40.56 13.18 23.37
N ARG A 30 -40.88 12.23 24.23
CA ARG A 30 -40.82 10.75 24.08
C ARG A 30 -42.05 10.22 23.32
N PRO A 31 -42.24 8.91 23.03
CA PRO A 31 -42.14 7.73 23.91
C PRO A 31 -41.48 6.50 23.27
N VAL A 32 -40.80 5.59 23.99
CA VAL A 32 -41.13 4.51 24.94
C VAL A 32 -41.98 3.33 24.38
N CYS A 33 -41.37 2.16 24.46
CA CYS A 33 -41.85 0.87 24.93
C CYS A 33 -40.67 -0.10 24.98
N SER A 34 -40.10 -0.51 26.06
CA SER A 34 -40.41 -1.35 27.24
C SER A 34 -40.86 -2.76 26.90
N ASN A 35 -40.08 -3.74 27.35
CA ASN A 35 -40.35 -4.83 28.28
C ASN A 35 -39.18 -5.81 28.26
N ALA A 36 -38.49 -5.98 29.31
CA ALA A 36 -38.68 -6.64 30.61
C ALA A 36 -38.11 -8.06 30.63
N ALA A 37 -37.11 -8.22 31.49
CA ALA A 37 -36.63 -9.48 32.05
C ALA A 37 -37.59 -9.94 33.17
N PRO A 38 -37.39 -10.95 33.99
CA PRO A 38 -36.18 -11.76 34.31
C PRO A 38 -36.46 -13.24 34.70
N SER A 39 -35.48 -13.88 35.28
CA SER A 39 -35.45 -15.05 36.20
C SER A 39 -34.81 -16.30 35.58
N SER A 40 -34.07 -17.15 36.25
CA SER A 40 -33.61 -17.30 37.63
C SER A 40 -32.54 -18.40 37.68
N ILE A 41 -31.66 -18.24 38.60
CA ILE A 41 -30.62 -19.11 39.14
C ILE A 41 -31.09 -20.53 39.39
N ARG A 42 -30.33 -21.57 39.06
CA ARG A 42 -30.04 -22.72 39.93
C ARG A 42 -28.66 -23.30 39.68
N ARG A 43 -27.91 -23.31 40.76
CA ARG A 43 -26.68 -24.11 40.98
C ARG A 43 -27.08 -25.56 41.18
N SER A 44 -26.26 -26.49 40.70
CA SER A 44 -26.00 -27.75 41.43
C SER A 44 -24.59 -28.24 41.11
N THR A 45 -23.97 -28.69 42.17
CA THR A 45 -22.60 -29.03 42.44
C THR A 45 -22.32 -30.52 42.20
N SER A 46 -20.99 -30.83 42.09
CA SER A 46 -20.30 -32.10 42.39
C SER A 46 -20.38 -33.19 41.31
N ALA A 47 -19.38 -34.00 41.06
CA ALA A 47 -18.12 -34.35 41.75
C ALA A 47 -17.21 -35.12 40.79
N ALA A 48 -15.95 -34.96 40.98
CA ALA A 48 -14.78 -35.84 40.95
C ALA A 48 -14.87 -37.23 40.27
N ALA A 49 -13.87 -37.59 39.47
CA ALA A 49 -12.84 -38.60 39.73
C ALA A 49 -11.99 -38.90 38.49
N ALA A 50 -10.69 -38.95 38.69
CA ALA A 50 -9.65 -39.52 37.81
C ALA A 50 -9.51 -41.01 38.14
N PRO A 51 -8.46 -41.76 37.65
CA PRO A 51 -7.83 -41.86 36.31
C PRO A 51 -7.74 -43.35 35.87
N ALA A 52 -7.37 -43.66 34.65
CA ALA A 52 -6.86 -44.99 34.29
C ALA A 52 -5.99 -44.91 33.02
N THR A 53 -4.74 -45.11 33.21
CA THR A 53 -3.82 -46.22 32.88
C THR A 53 -3.50 -46.43 31.40
N MET A 54 -2.21 -46.31 31.15
CA MET A 54 -1.47 -46.76 29.96
C MET A 54 -1.69 -48.23 29.65
N ALA A 55 -1.76 -48.55 28.36
CA ALA A 55 -1.39 -49.85 27.83
C ALA A 55 -0.57 -49.69 26.56
N SER A 56 0.66 -50.14 26.66
CA SER A 56 1.60 -50.38 25.55
C SER A 56 1.13 -51.53 24.69
N ALA A 57 1.26 -51.39 23.35
CA ALA A 57 1.21 -52.55 22.46
C ALA A 57 2.31 -52.43 21.40
N THR A 58 3.06 -53.42 21.38
CA THR A 58 4.20 -53.93 20.66
C THR A 58 4.16 -53.80 19.15
N ALA A 59 5.36 -53.61 18.61
CA ALA A 59 5.73 -53.62 17.21
C ALA A 59 5.45 -54.99 16.53
N ALA A 60 4.94 -54.91 15.29
CA ALA A 60 5.00 -56.05 14.34
C ALA A 60 5.65 -55.57 13.04
N THR A 61 6.82 -56.06 12.82
CA THR A 61 7.60 -56.04 11.56
C THR A 61 6.90 -56.85 10.48
N THR A 62 6.63 -56.25 9.32
CA THR A 62 6.36 -56.99 8.10
C THR A 62 7.22 -56.46 6.95
N THR A 63 7.92 -57.41 6.37
CA THR A 63 8.87 -57.38 5.27
C THR A 63 8.30 -56.86 3.95
N ALA A 64 9.09 -56.05 3.28
CA ALA A 64 8.85 -55.62 1.90
C ALA A 64 9.29 -56.67 0.87
N PRO A 65 8.63 -56.79 -0.26
CA PRO A 65 9.20 -57.50 -1.42
C PRO A 65 9.88 -56.52 -2.37
N SER A 66 11.09 -56.89 -2.74
CA SER A 66 11.95 -56.30 -3.76
C SER A 66 11.35 -56.41 -5.16
N PHE A 67 11.32 -55.31 -5.93
CA PHE A 67 11.12 -55.33 -7.36
C PHE A 67 12.34 -54.81 -8.09
N THR A 68 12.91 -55.64 -8.94
CA THR A 68 13.97 -55.37 -9.91
C THR A 68 13.45 -54.59 -11.12
N PRO A 69 14.23 -53.68 -11.71
CA PRO A 69 13.81 -52.90 -12.85
C PRO A 69 14.09 -53.63 -14.16
N ARG A 70 13.07 -53.78 -14.99
CA ARG A 70 13.19 -54.24 -16.40
C ARG A 70 13.24 -53.01 -17.32
N ARG A 71 14.38 -52.82 -17.97
CA ARG A 71 14.60 -51.87 -19.07
C ARG A 71 13.84 -52.34 -20.32
N GLN A 72 13.06 -51.48 -20.92
CA GLN A 72 12.93 -51.39 -22.38
C GLN A 72 12.38 -50.02 -22.76
N GLY A 73 13.03 -49.39 -23.74
CA GLY A 73 12.75 -48.06 -24.19
C GLY A 73 11.66 -47.98 -25.25
N SER A 74 11.05 -46.82 -25.30
CA SER A 74 10.60 -46.21 -26.56
C SER A 74 10.32 -44.74 -26.30
N THR A 75 11.03 -43.89 -26.98
CA THR A 75 10.76 -42.46 -27.14
C THR A 75 9.40 -42.28 -27.77
N GLN A 76 8.42 -41.84 -26.98
CA GLN A 76 7.20 -41.27 -27.52
C GLN A 76 7.13 -39.79 -27.09
N THR A 77 7.26 -38.96 -28.08
CA THR A 77 6.97 -37.52 -28.05
C THR A 77 5.54 -37.32 -27.56
N ILE A 78 5.37 -36.90 -26.32
CA ILE A 78 4.06 -36.52 -25.80
C ILE A 78 3.77 -35.11 -26.32
N ALA A 79 3.07 -35.06 -27.45
CA ALA A 79 2.37 -33.85 -27.86
C ALA A 79 1.35 -33.48 -26.77
N ARG A 80 1.59 -32.37 -26.07
CA ARG A 80 0.60 -31.77 -25.18
C ARG A 80 -0.58 -31.30 -26.03
N ARG A 81 -1.58 -32.14 -26.19
CA ARG A 81 -2.92 -31.71 -26.57
C ARG A 81 -3.50 -30.98 -25.39
N TYR A 82 -3.65 -29.66 -25.51
CA TYR A 82 -4.57 -28.91 -24.69
C TYR A 82 -5.99 -29.40 -25.03
N LEU A 83 -6.46 -30.32 -24.23
CA LEU A 83 -7.86 -30.68 -24.20
C LEU A 83 -8.60 -29.52 -23.56
N HIS A 84 -9.42 -28.81 -24.34
CA HIS A 84 -10.57 -28.10 -23.79
C HIS A 84 -11.45 -29.16 -23.12
N GLY A 85 -11.16 -29.43 -21.85
CA GLY A 85 -11.93 -30.36 -21.05
C GLY A 85 -13.24 -29.71 -20.67
N GLN A 86 -14.33 -30.23 -21.19
CA GLN A 86 -15.61 -30.14 -20.53
C GLN A 86 -15.38 -30.61 -19.09
N THR A 87 -15.66 -29.72 -18.12
CA THR A 87 -15.68 -30.09 -16.72
C THR A 87 -16.55 -31.32 -16.54
N PRO A 88 -16.06 -32.42 -15.94
CA PRO A 88 -16.90 -33.59 -15.70
C PRO A 88 -18.07 -33.14 -14.82
N ARG A 89 -19.30 -33.24 -15.34
CA ARG A 89 -20.50 -33.12 -14.51
C ARG A 89 -20.40 -34.18 -13.42
N ARG A 90 -20.04 -33.78 -12.22
CA ARG A 90 -20.09 -34.60 -11.02
C ARG A 90 -21.57 -34.92 -10.76
N SER A 91 -22.00 -36.09 -11.21
CA SER A 91 -23.28 -36.67 -10.84
C SER A 91 -23.18 -37.16 -9.39
N GLY A 92 -23.78 -36.44 -8.46
CA GLY A 92 -23.95 -36.86 -7.09
C GLY A 92 -23.53 -35.74 -6.10
N ALA A 93 -24.40 -35.42 -5.18
CA ALA A 93 -24.04 -34.55 -4.06
C ALA A 93 -22.94 -35.24 -3.25
N PRO A 94 -21.86 -34.52 -2.87
CA PRO A 94 -20.79 -35.11 -2.07
C PRO A 94 -21.38 -35.63 -0.75
N SER A 95 -21.00 -36.86 -0.38
CA SER A 95 -21.44 -37.52 0.87
C SER A 95 -21.04 -36.78 2.13
N ASN A 96 -20.03 -35.91 2.05
CA ASN A 96 -19.56 -35.04 3.14
C ASN A 96 -19.78 -33.57 2.75
N PRO A 97 -20.67 -32.83 3.44
CA PRO A 97 -20.90 -31.40 3.21
C PRO A 97 -19.63 -30.53 3.34
N ALA A 98 -18.66 -30.94 4.16
CA ALA A 98 -17.38 -30.25 4.31
C ALA A 98 -16.50 -30.27 3.05
N MET A 99 -16.81 -31.12 2.06
CA MET A 99 -16.13 -31.19 0.78
C MET A 99 -16.73 -30.26 -0.30
N LYS A 100 -17.71 -29.44 0.05
CA LYS A 100 -18.20 -28.39 -0.83
C LYS A 100 -17.29 -27.16 -0.70
N PHE A 101 -16.95 -26.57 -1.84
CA PHE A 101 -16.16 -25.36 -1.95
C PHE A 101 -16.97 -24.26 -2.66
N PRO A 102 -18.08 -23.77 -2.09
CA PRO A 102 -18.95 -22.81 -2.76
C PRO A 102 -18.24 -21.49 -3.13
N CYS A 103 -17.18 -21.13 -2.41
CA CYS A 103 -16.33 -19.98 -2.74
C CYS A 103 -15.54 -20.20 -4.04
N VAL A 104 -15.05 -21.41 -4.30
CA VAL A 104 -14.36 -21.77 -5.55
C VAL A 104 -15.38 -21.86 -6.68
N ASP A 105 -16.51 -22.53 -6.44
CA ASP A 105 -17.59 -22.65 -7.42
C ASP A 105 -18.14 -21.28 -7.85
N ALA A 106 -18.30 -20.35 -6.92
CA ALA A 106 -18.75 -19.00 -7.20
C ALA A 106 -17.72 -18.23 -8.05
N LEU A 107 -16.43 -18.39 -7.76
CA LEU A 107 -15.36 -17.74 -8.50
C LEU A 107 -15.22 -18.30 -9.92
N GLU A 108 -15.32 -19.63 -10.08
CA GLU A 108 -15.32 -20.29 -11.39
C GLU A 108 -16.53 -19.88 -12.24
N ASN A 109 -17.72 -19.82 -11.66
CA ASN A 109 -18.94 -19.35 -12.34
C ASN A 109 -18.82 -17.89 -12.79
N ARG A 110 -18.25 -17.04 -11.96
CA ARG A 110 -18.02 -15.63 -12.28
C ARG A 110 -17.01 -15.48 -13.43
N SER A 111 -15.90 -16.19 -13.37
CA SER A 111 -14.88 -16.20 -14.42
C SER A 111 -15.48 -16.72 -15.75
N ALA A 112 -16.29 -17.77 -15.71
CA ALA A 112 -16.97 -18.29 -16.88
C ALA A 112 -17.98 -17.28 -17.47
N THR A 113 -18.72 -16.56 -16.61
CA THR A 113 -19.66 -15.52 -17.05
C THR A 113 -18.94 -14.34 -17.72
N LEU A 114 -17.83 -13.89 -17.15
CA LEU A 114 -17.01 -12.82 -17.71
C LEU A 114 -16.38 -13.25 -19.04
N GLN A 115 -15.90 -14.48 -19.12
CA GLN A 115 -15.34 -15.04 -20.36
C GLN A 115 -16.40 -15.16 -21.47
N ALA A 116 -17.62 -15.56 -21.13
CA ALA A 116 -18.74 -15.63 -22.08
C ALA A 116 -19.19 -14.24 -22.55
N ALA A 117 -19.08 -13.20 -21.71
CA ALA A 117 -19.35 -11.82 -22.08
C ALA A 117 -18.29 -11.27 -23.03
N SER A 118 -17.00 -11.57 -22.80
CA SER A 118 -15.89 -11.09 -23.64
C SER A 118 -15.87 -11.67 -25.05
N THR A 119 -16.48 -12.87 -25.25
CA THR A 119 -16.60 -13.47 -26.59
C THR A 119 -17.74 -12.89 -27.43
N ARG A 120 -18.61 -12.07 -26.83
CA ARG A 120 -19.80 -11.50 -27.51
C ARG A 120 -19.65 -10.04 -27.97
N SER A 121 -18.60 -9.36 -27.56
CA SER A 121 -18.37 -7.95 -27.95
C SER A 121 -16.98 -7.79 -28.54
N ASP A 122 -16.92 -7.35 -29.79
CA ASP A 122 -15.66 -7.05 -30.50
C ASP A 122 -14.94 -5.81 -29.96
N GLU A 123 -15.49 -5.07 -29.01
CA GLU A 123 -14.98 -3.72 -28.69
C GLU A 123 -14.46 -3.49 -27.25
N SER A 124 -14.76 -4.30 -26.27
CA SER A 124 -14.16 -4.12 -24.94
C SER A 124 -14.33 -5.36 -24.09
N GLY A 125 -13.23 -5.92 -23.64
CA GLY A 125 -13.26 -6.86 -22.53
C GLY A 125 -13.89 -6.22 -21.29
N PRO A 126 -14.22 -7.01 -20.25
CA PRO A 126 -14.86 -6.54 -19.04
C PRO A 126 -13.90 -5.72 -18.16
N GLU A 127 -13.14 -4.81 -18.76
CA GLU A 127 -12.28 -3.91 -18.00
C GLU A 127 -13.15 -2.85 -17.32
N PRO A 128 -13.01 -2.68 -16.00
CA PRO A 128 -13.68 -1.61 -15.30
C PRO A 128 -13.17 -0.25 -15.78
N SER A 129 -14.06 0.76 -15.78
CA SER A 129 -13.59 2.13 -15.85
C SER A 129 -12.87 2.46 -14.56
N TYR A 130 -11.59 2.75 -14.65
CA TYR A 130 -10.77 3.13 -13.49
C TYR A 130 -10.89 4.63 -13.16
N THR A 131 -11.40 5.44 -14.09
CA THR A 131 -11.60 6.89 -13.90
C THR A 131 -13.08 7.20 -13.77
N VAL A 132 -13.45 7.92 -12.72
CA VAL A 132 -14.82 8.35 -12.46
C VAL A 132 -14.81 9.84 -12.09
N GLY A 133 -15.68 10.62 -12.73
CA GLY A 133 -15.99 11.98 -12.31
C GLY A 133 -15.09 13.07 -12.86
N ALA A 134 -14.98 14.16 -12.14
CA ALA A 134 -14.37 15.43 -12.53
C ALA A 134 -12.84 15.46 -12.49
N THR A 135 -12.19 14.37 -12.84
CA THR A 135 -10.72 14.30 -12.88
C THR A 135 -10.21 15.20 -14.01
N GLN A 136 -9.34 16.15 -13.66
CA GLN A 136 -8.63 16.98 -14.63
C GLN A 136 -7.42 16.20 -15.16
N ILE A 137 -7.03 16.45 -16.42
CA ILE A 137 -5.88 15.79 -17.04
C ILE A 137 -4.91 16.86 -17.55
N TYR A 138 -3.67 16.76 -17.12
CA TYR A 138 -2.55 17.49 -17.70
C TYR A 138 -1.80 16.57 -18.64
N HIS A 139 -1.65 16.98 -19.89
CA HIS A 139 -0.83 16.30 -20.89
C HIS A 139 0.55 16.96 -20.98
N SER A 140 1.60 16.16 -20.96
CA SER A 140 2.98 16.58 -21.21
C SER A 140 3.47 16.02 -22.54
N ASP A 141 3.76 16.90 -23.48
CA ASP A 141 4.42 16.63 -24.77
C ASP A 141 5.95 16.50 -24.65
N LYS A 142 6.48 16.76 -23.45
CA LYS A 142 7.92 16.68 -23.17
C LYS A 142 8.26 15.33 -22.54
N SER A 143 9.24 14.67 -23.14
CA SER A 143 9.68 13.37 -22.65
C SER A 143 10.19 13.42 -21.20
N LEU A 144 9.91 12.36 -20.46
CA LEU A 144 10.41 12.10 -19.11
C LEU A 144 11.45 10.99 -19.15
N LEU A 145 12.71 11.33 -18.86
CA LEU A 145 13.79 10.35 -18.70
C LEU A 145 13.62 9.61 -17.37
N LEU A 146 13.70 8.29 -17.41
CA LEU A 146 13.48 7.43 -16.26
C LEU A 146 14.78 6.97 -15.60
N ASP A 147 14.72 6.69 -14.30
CA ASP A 147 15.91 6.38 -13.48
C ASP A 147 16.59 5.06 -13.88
N HIS A 148 15.79 4.08 -14.32
CA HIS A 148 16.29 2.78 -14.77
C HIS A 148 16.49 2.68 -16.28
N GLY A 149 16.35 3.80 -16.99
CA GLY A 149 16.49 3.87 -18.42
C GLY A 149 15.18 3.87 -19.18
N GLY A 150 15.29 4.25 -20.45
CA GLY A 150 14.12 4.54 -21.26
C GLY A 150 13.53 5.91 -20.95
N GLN A 151 12.42 6.20 -21.60
CA GLN A 151 11.70 7.45 -21.43
C GLN A 151 10.22 7.24 -21.74
N LEU A 152 9.38 8.06 -21.14
CA LEU A 152 8.02 8.31 -21.63
C LEU A 152 8.09 9.51 -22.54
N HIS A 153 7.74 9.32 -23.82
CA HIS A 153 7.82 10.40 -24.84
C HIS A 153 6.83 11.50 -24.54
N GLU A 154 5.63 11.11 -24.14
CA GLU A 154 4.54 11.95 -23.67
C GLU A 154 3.83 11.22 -22.52
N PHE A 155 3.14 11.96 -21.67
CA PHE A 155 2.39 11.34 -20.58
C PHE A 155 1.29 12.27 -20.05
N ASP A 156 0.28 11.65 -19.45
CA ASP A 156 -0.80 12.33 -18.77
C ASP A 156 -0.66 12.21 -17.25
N ILE A 157 -1.02 13.27 -16.54
CA ILE A 157 -1.25 13.30 -15.11
C ILE A 157 -2.70 13.67 -14.84
N ALA A 158 -3.45 12.75 -14.30
CA ALA A 158 -4.79 13.00 -13.81
C ALA A 158 -4.72 13.53 -12.37
N TYR A 159 -5.51 14.57 -12.05
CA TYR A 159 -5.48 15.23 -10.75
C TYR A 159 -6.81 15.86 -10.40
N GLU A 160 -7.02 16.11 -9.12
CA GLU A 160 -8.16 16.84 -8.56
C GLU A 160 -7.67 17.89 -7.58
N THR A 161 -8.49 18.96 -7.37
CA THR A 161 -8.10 20.09 -6.52
C THR A 161 -9.23 20.55 -5.62
N TRP A 162 -8.88 21.08 -4.45
CA TRP A 162 -9.80 21.66 -3.46
C TRP A 162 -9.22 22.95 -2.88
N GLY A 163 -10.10 23.88 -2.48
CA GLY A 163 -9.71 25.19 -1.98
C GLY A 163 -9.29 26.14 -3.11
N ARG A 164 -8.91 27.35 -2.73
CA ARG A 164 -8.58 28.42 -3.69
C ARG A 164 -7.09 28.72 -3.67
N MET A 165 -6.48 28.72 -4.84
CA MET A 165 -5.10 29.16 -5.02
C MET A 165 -5.03 30.69 -4.87
N ASN A 166 -4.09 31.20 -4.05
CA ASN A 166 -3.88 32.62 -3.90
C ASN A 166 -3.09 33.20 -5.09
N GLU A 167 -3.04 34.52 -5.23
CA GLU A 167 -2.40 35.20 -6.38
C GLU A 167 -0.90 34.87 -6.48
N SER A 168 -0.22 34.74 -5.34
CA SER A 168 1.20 34.38 -5.30
C SER A 168 1.47 32.88 -5.44
N ARG A 169 0.42 32.04 -5.50
CA ARG A 169 0.49 30.58 -5.56
C ARG A 169 1.33 29.94 -4.45
N SER A 170 1.45 30.63 -3.32
CA SER A 170 2.28 30.22 -2.20
C SER A 170 1.56 29.31 -1.19
N ASN A 171 0.24 29.10 -1.34
CA ASN A 171 -0.60 28.30 -0.46
C ASN A 171 -0.92 26.90 -1.02
N VAL A 172 -0.12 26.40 -1.95
CA VAL A 172 -0.38 25.12 -2.60
C VAL A 172 0.20 23.96 -1.80
N ILE A 173 -0.62 22.96 -1.54
CA ILE A 173 -0.23 21.68 -0.97
C ILE A 173 -0.34 20.61 -2.06
N LEU A 174 0.74 19.88 -2.30
CA LEU A 174 0.72 18.67 -3.12
C LEU A 174 0.46 17.47 -2.20
N LEU A 175 -0.69 16.84 -2.38
CA LEU A 175 -1.09 15.62 -1.70
C LEU A 175 -0.75 14.41 -2.58
N HIS A 176 0.12 13.54 -2.06
CA HIS A 176 0.54 12.33 -2.75
C HIS A 176 -0.32 11.12 -2.38
N THR A 177 -0.70 10.35 -3.37
CA THR A 177 -1.52 9.13 -3.18
C THR A 177 -0.70 7.95 -2.67
N GLY A 178 -1.35 7.08 -1.90
CA GLY A 178 -0.85 5.73 -1.58
C GLY A 178 -0.95 4.78 -2.78
N LEU A 179 -0.54 3.53 -2.58
CA LEU A 179 -0.45 2.50 -3.64
C LEU A 179 -1.74 2.33 -4.44
N SER A 180 -2.90 2.30 -3.77
CA SER A 180 -4.20 2.00 -4.36
C SER A 180 -5.19 3.16 -4.33
N ALA A 181 -4.74 4.35 -3.93
CA ALA A 181 -5.56 5.55 -3.90
C ALA A 181 -5.56 6.27 -5.26
N SER A 182 -6.67 6.94 -5.56
CA SER A 182 -6.79 7.82 -6.73
C SER A 182 -6.61 9.29 -6.34
N SER A 183 -6.57 10.20 -7.31
CA SER A 183 -6.63 11.65 -7.09
C SER A 183 -7.89 12.10 -6.35
N HIS A 184 -8.95 11.28 -6.35
CA HIS A 184 -10.20 11.59 -5.64
C HIS A 184 -10.04 11.43 -4.12
N ALA A 185 -9.41 12.42 -3.50
CA ALA A 185 -9.14 12.40 -2.06
C ALA A 185 -10.30 12.93 -1.22
N HIS A 186 -11.14 13.78 -1.78
CA HIS A 186 -12.34 14.36 -1.16
C HIS A 186 -13.43 14.53 -2.22
N SER A 187 -14.69 14.49 -1.81
CA SER A 187 -15.84 14.73 -2.70
C SER A 187 -15.81 16.12 -3.34
N THR A 188 -16.40 16.22 -4.53
CA THR A 188 -16.61 17.47 -5.27
C THR A 188 -18.05 17.56 -5.73
N PRO A 189 -18.57 18.73 -6.14
CA PRO A 189 -19.91 18.83 -6.71
C PRO A 189 -20.12 17.92 -7.94
N GLU A 190 -19.07 17.70 -8.73
CA GLU A 190 -19.07 16.88 -9.93
C GLU A 190 -18.93 15.37 -9.61
N ASN A 191 -18.27 15.05 -8.50
CA ASN A 191 -18.18 13.69 -7.96
C ASN A 191 -18.48 13.68 -6.45
N PRO A 192 -19.76 13.46 -6.06
CA PRO A 192 -20.18 13.51 -4.66
C PRO A 192 -19.81 12.23 -3.86
N GLN A 193 -19.16 11.25 -4.48
CA GLN A 193 -18.67 10.09 -3.76
C GLN A 193 -17.58 10.50 -2.75
N PRO A 194 -17.59 9.95 -1.53
CA PRO A 194 -16.54 10.25 -0.57
C PRO A 194 -15.14 9.85 -1.09
N GLY A 195 -14.19 10.77 -0.98
CA GLY A 195 -12.79 10.50 -1.28
C GLY A 195 -12.12 9.67 -0.18
N TRP A 196 -10.90 9.16 -0.45
CA TRP A 196 -10.17 8.32 0.50
C TRP A 196 -9.67 9.08 1.74
N TRP A 197 -9.59 10.43 1.67
CA TRP A 197 -9.22 11.34 2.77
C TRP A 197 -10.31 12.37 3.08
N GLU A 198 -11.56 12.00 2.83
CA GLU A 198 -12.75 12.84 2.99
C GLU A 198 -12.78 13.66 4.28
N ARG A 199 -12.38 13.04 5.39
CA ARG A 199 -12.44 13.66 6.72
C ARG A 199 -11.22 14.52 7.06
N PHE A 200 -10.24 14.61 6.17
CA PHE A 200 -9.00 15.37 6.40
C PHE A 200 -8.91 16.64 5.54
N ILE A 201 -9.71 16.75 4.49
CA ILE A 201 -9.70 17.86 3.53
C ILE A 201 -11.00 18.65 3.67
N GLY A 202 -10.93 19.96 3.83
CA GLY A 202 -12.11 20.83 3.95
C GLY A 202 -11.87 22.03 4.86
N PRO A 203 -12.84 22.93 4.96
CA PRO A 203 -12.74 24.11 5.84
C PRO A 203 -12.45 23.73 7.29
N GLY A 204 -11.36 24.25 7.84
CA GLY A 204 -10.97 24.01 9.23
C GLY A 204 -10.46 22.59 9.53
N LEU A 205 -10.31 21.70 8.53
CA LEU A 205 -9.78 20.34 8.70
C LEU A 205 -8.25 20.31 8.62
N ALA A 206 -7.66 19.11 8.55
CA ALA A 206 -6.20 18.93 8.52
C ALA A 206 -5.55 19.64 7.33
N LEU A 207 -6.13 19.49 6.15
CA LEU A 207 -5.83 20.28 4.95
C LEU A 207 -6.96 21.30 4.78
N ASP A 208 -6.78 22.43 5.44
CA ASP A 208 -7.77 23.49 5.55
C ASP A 208 -7.96 24.22 4.21
N THR A 209 -9.07 23.96 3.53
CA THR A 209 -9.35 24.55 2.21
C THR A 209 -9.71 26.02 2.23
N ASP A 210 -9.94 26.63 3.41
CA ASP A 210 -10.05 28.08 3.55
C ASP A 210 -8.68 28.77 3.44
N LYS A 211 -7.59 28.04 3.74
CA LYS A 211 -6.21 28.54 3.70
C LYS A 211 -5.43 28.03 2.51
N TYR A 212 -5.58 26.75 2.16
CA TYR A 212 -4.74 26.06 1.21
C TYR A 212 -5.48 25.65 -0.05
N HIS A 213 -4.74 25.64 -1.15
CA HIS A 213 -5.14 24.98 -2.38
C HIS A 213 -4.48 23.60 -2.43
N VAL A 214 -5.27 22.56 -2.27
CA VAL A 214 -4.82 21.17 -2.25
C VAL A 214 -4.90 20.60 -3.66
N ILE A 215 -3.80 20.06 -4.16
CA ILE A 215 -3.72 19.33 -5.43
C ILE A 215 -3.40 17.88 -5.10
N CYS A 216 -4.25 16.93 -5.50
CA CYS A 216 -3.98 15.51 -5.40
C CYS A 216 -3.84 14.90 -6.79
N THR A 217 -2.75 14.19 -7.04
CA THR A 217 -2.44 13.61 -8.35
C THR A 217 -2.55 12.10 -8.34
N ASN A 218 -3.00 11.53 -9.45
CA ASN A 218 -2.72 10.13 -9.76
C ASN A 218 -1.27 9.99 -10.24
N ILE A 219 -0.62 8.91 -9.85
CA ILE A 219 0.75 8.62 -10.24
C ILE A 219 0.83 8.05 -11.66
N ILE A 220 1.91 8.33 -12.38
CA ILE A 220 2.27 7.55 -13.57
C ILE A 220 2.57 6.10 -13.16
N GLY A 221 2.20 5.15 -14.00
CA GLY A 221 2.25 3.72 -13.69
C GLY A 221 1.00 3.18 -12.99
N GLY A 222 0.11 4.08 -12.51
CA GLY A 222 -1.21 3.75 -11.96
C GLY A 222 -2.28 3.56 -13.05
N CYS A 223 -3.54 3.40 -12.63
CA CYS A 223 -4.66 3.13 -13.54
C CYS A 223 -5.79 4.17 -13.48
N PHE A 224 -5.63 5.26 -12.75
CA PHE A 224 -6.69 6.26 -12.54
C PHE A 224 -6.52 7.51 -13.43
N GLY A 225 -6.23 7.32 -14.71
CA GLY A 225 -6.18 8.40 -15.71
C GLY A 225 -4.80 8.99 -15.97
N SER A 226 -3.80 8.79 -15.12
CA SER A 226 -2.41 9.04 -15.46
C SER A 226 -1.84 7.91 -16.32
N THR A 227 -0.83 8.21 -17.14
CA THR A 227 -0.20 7.22 -18.03
C THR A 227 0.36 6.03 -17.24
N GLY A 228 -0.04 4.83 -17.62
CA GLY A 228 0.33 3.57 -16.99
C GLY A 228 0.26 2.38 -17.94
N PRO A 229 0.41 1.15 -17.44
CA PRO A 229 0.37 -0.06 -18.27
C PRO A 229 -0.90 -0.24 -19.09
N SER A 230 -2.04 0.27 -18.63
CA SER A 230 -3.31 0.24 -19.34
C SER A 230 -3.45 1.33 -20.42
N SER A 231 -2.55 2.31 -20.47
CA SER A 231 -2.55 3.38 -21.46
C SER A 231 -2.11 2.88 -22.84
N ILE A 232 -2.48 3.64 -23.88
CA ILE A 232 -2.02 3.41 -25.24
C ILE A 232 -0.59 3.93 -25.39
N ASP A 233 0.28 3.13 -25.97
CA ASP A 233 1.62 3.52 -26.38
C ASP A 233 1.50 4.34 -27.67
N PRO A 234 1.91 5.61 -27.69
CA PRO A 234 1.78 6.46 -28.87
C PRO A 234 2.64 5.98 -30.04
N SER A 235 3.65 5.14 -29.79
CA SER A 235 4.55 4.65 -30.83
C SER A 235 3.90 3.63 -31.77
N ASP A 236 2.94 2.83 -31.29
CA ASP A 236 2.32 1.77 -32.09
C ASP A 236 0.79 1.68 -31.94
N GLY A 237 0.18 2.55 -31.14
CA GLY A 237 -1.27 2.59 -30.92
C GLY A 237 -1.82 1.41 -30.12
N LYS A 238 -0.97 0.61 -29.46
CA LYS A 238 -1.37 -0.52 -28.62
C LYS A 238 -1.18 -0.20 -27.15
N ARG A 239 -1.88 -0.91 -26.27
CA ARG A 239 -1.66 -0.77 -24.83
C ARG A 239 -0.22 -1.15 -24.46
N TYR A 240 0.35 -0.39 -23.53
CA TYR A 240 1.71 -0.69 -23.03
C TYR A 240 1.81 -2.10 -22.46
N ALA A 241 0.86 -2.51 -21.64
CA ALA A 241 0.94 -3.77 -20.90
C ALA A 241 2.30 -3.89 -20.18
N THR A 242 2.98 -5.04 -20.26
CA THR A 242 4.33 -5.23 -19.68
C THR A 242 5.46 -4.59 -20.50
N ARG A 243 5.15 -3.91 -21.60
CA ARG A 243 6.11 -3.03 -22.30
C ARG A 243 6.28 -1.67 -21.60
N PHE A 244 5.40 -1.34 -20.65
CA PHE A 244 5.52 -0.14 -19.86
C PHE A 244 6.87 -0.12 -19.14
N PRO A 245 7.60 1.02 -19.10
CA PRO A 245 8.92 1.06 -18.48
C PRO A 245 8.84 0.92 -16.96
N ILE A 246 9.90 0.38 -16.35
CA ILE A 246 10.03 0.34 -14.89
C ILE A 246 10.23 1.75 -14.37
N LEU A 247 9.40 2.14 -13.42
CA LEU A 247 9.42 3.44 -12.76
C LEU A 247 10.05 3.38 -11.38
N THR A 248 10.47 4.54 -10.90
CA THR A 248 10.80 4.81 -9.49
C THR A 248 9.81 5.79 -8.89
N ILE A 249 9.80 5.91 -7.56
CA ILE A 249 9.04 6.96 -6.85
C ILE A 249 9.52 8.36 -7.28
N GLN A 250 10.82 8.52 -7.54
CA GLN A 250 11.41 9.76 -8.01
C GLN A 250 10.91 10.13 -9.43
N ASP A 251 10.72 9.14 -10.32
CA ASP A 251 10.10 9.38 -11.64
C ASP A 251 8.68 9.92 -11.50
N MET A 252 7.89 9.33 -10.60
CA MET A 252 6.51 9.78 -10.32
C MET A 252 6.50 11.23 -9.84
N VAL A 253 7.40 11.58 -8.92
CA VAL A 253 7.54 12.94 -8.39
C VAL A 253 7.93 13.92 -9.49
N ARG A 254 8.89 13.57 -10.35
CA ARG A 254 9.29 14.44 -11.47
C ARG A 254 8.15 14.69 -12.45
N ALA A 255 7.32 13.68 -12.70
CA ALA A 255 6.11 13.87 -13.51
C ALA A 255 5.12 14.84 -12.85
N GLN A 256 4.88 14.71 -11.54
CA GLN A 256 4.01 15.62 -10.78
C GLN A 256 4.53 17.06 -10.80
N PHE A 257 5.84 17.27 -10.74
CA PHE A 257 6.43 18.61 -10.82
C PHE A 257 6.28 19.24 -12.20
N ARG A 258 6.13 18.46 -13.29
CA ARG A 258 5.73 18.99 -14.61
C ARG A 258 4.31 19.57 -14.59
N LEU A 259 3.39 18.94 -13.89
CA LEU A 259 2.06 19.51 -13.65
C LEU A 259 2.15 20.83 -12.87
N LEU A 260 2.97 20.88 -11.79
CA LEU A 260 3.16 22.12 -11.03
C LEU A 260 3.74 23.25 -11.88
N ASP A 261 4.68 22.94 -12.79
CA ASP A 261 5.22 23.91 -13.75
C ASP A 261 4.12 24.44 -14.68
N HIS A 262 3.26 23.55 -15.18
CA HIS A 262 2.10 23.93 -16.02
C HIS A 262 1.12 24.84 -15.26
N LEU A 263 0.86 24.54 -13.99
CA LEU A 263 0.00 25.35 -13.12
C LEU A 263 0.67 26.64 -12.65
N GLY A 264 1.97 26.85 -12.97
CA GLY A 264 2.76 28.01 -12.56
C GLY A 264 3.02 28.05 -11.05
N VAL A 265 3.13 26.89 -10.39
CA VAL A 265 3.44 26.76 -8.96
C VAL A 265 4.95 26.64 -8.79
N ASP A 266 5.63 27.72 -8.46
CA ASP A 266 7.08 27.71 -8.28
C ASP A 266 7.50 27.01 -6.99
N LYS A 267 6.73 27.18 -5.89
CA LYS A 267 7.04 26.60 -4.59
C LYS A 267 5.78 26.16 -3.87
N LEU A 268 5.80 24.92 -3.42
CA LEU A 268 4.76 24.35 -2.57
C LEU A 268 4.83 24.92 -1.16
N HIS A 269 3.69 25.20 -0.54
CA HIS A 269 3.58 25.38 0.90
C HIS A 269 4.03 24.11 1.61
N ALA A 270 3.48 22.97 1.20
CA ALA A 270 3.84 21.66 1.73
C ALA A 270 3.69 20.54 0.71
N SER A 271 4.51 19.51 0.87
CA SER A 271 4.37 18.19 0.26
C SER A 271 3.88 17.22 1.34
N VAL A 272 2.72 16.61 1.14
CA VAL A 272 2.02 15.81 2.15
C VAL A 272 1.71 14.43 1.59
N GLY A 273 2.00 13.39 2.35
CA GLY A 273 1.65 12.03 1.93
C GLY A 273 1.74 11.00 3.04
N SER A 274 1.03 9.90 2.84
CA SER A 274 1.04 8.73 3.72
C SER A 274 1.38 7.48 2.93
N SER A 275 2.01 6.49 3.59
CA SER A 275 2.45 5.25 2.92
C SER A 275 3.38 5.56 1.74
N MET A 276 3.09 5.04 0.55
CA MET A 276 3.81 5.41 -0.68
C MET A 276 3.78 6.94 -0.94
N GLY A 277 2.69 7.62 -0.55
CA GLY A 277 2.62 9.09 -0.63
C GLY A 277 3.65 9.76 0.28
N GLY A 278 3.94 9.20 1.44
CA GLY A 278 5.01 9.68 2.33
C GLY A 278 6.41 9.48 1.74
N MET A 279 6.63 8.37 1.00
CA MET A 279 7.85 8.16 0.21
C MET A 279 7.98 9.24 -0.87
N GLN A 280 6.90 9.55 -1.61
CA GLN A 280 6.86 10.61 -2.61
C GLN A 280 7.10 11.99 -1.97
N SER A 281 6.54 12.25 -0.80
CA SER A 281 6.72 13.53 -0.09
C SER A 281 8.18 13.77 0.29
N LEU A 282 8.88 12.77 0.80
CA LEU A 282 10.33 12.83 1.06
C LEU A 282 11.13 13.00 -0.23
N ALA A 283 10.80 12.23 -1.27
CA ALA A 283 11.45 12.30 -2.58
C ALA A 283 11.29 13.70 -3.22
N ALA A 284 10.10 14.31 -3.09
CA ALA A 284 9.84 15.67 -3.58
C ALA A 284 10.79 16.70 -2.96
N GLY A 285 10.99 16.60 -1.64
CA GLY A 285 11.93 17.48 -0.95
C GLY A 285 13.39 17.25 -1.34
N VAL A 286 13.80 16.00 -1.56
CA VAL A 286 15.18 15.65 -1.97
C VAL A 286 15.46 16.06 -3.42
N GLU A 287 14.52 15.80 -4.34
CA GLU A 287 14.67 16.13 -5.78
C GLU A 287 14.53 17.65 -6.04
N PHE A 288 13.65 18.33 -5.30
CA PHE A 288 13.31 19.73 -5.52
C PHE A 288 13.35 20.56 -4.24
N PRO A 289 14.49 20.61 -3.52
CA PRO A 289 14.57 21.24 -2.19
C PRO A 289 14.20 22.73 -2.19
N SER A 290 14.47 23.48 -3.26
CA SER A 290 14.07 24.88 -3.37
C SER A 290 12.57 25.10 -3.58
N ARG A 291 11.86 24.06 -4.05
CA ARG A 291 10.46 24.13 -4.45
C ARG A 291 9.49 23.55 -3.41
N VAL A 292 9.98 23.00 -2.33
CA VAL A 292 9.14 22.43 -1.26
C VAL A 292 9.34 23.25 0.01
N GLY A 293 8.25 23.70 0.62
CA GLY A 293 8.29 24.49 1.86
C GLY A 293 8.37 23.62 3.11
N ARG A 294 7.44 22.67 3.24
CA ARG A 294 7.33 21.72 4.36
C ARG A 294 7.12 20.30 3.85
N ILE A 295 7.47 19.32 4.65
CA ILE A 295 7.32 17.90 4.30
C ILE A 295 6.53 17.19 5.40
N VAL A 296 5.49 16.45 5.01
CA VAL A 296 4.73 15.56 5.90
C VAL A 296 4.82 14.14 5.35
N SER A 297 5.44 13.25 6.10
CA SER A 297 5.61 11.83 5.76
C SER A 297 5.02 10.96 6.87
N ILE A 298 3.94 10.22 6.55
CA ILE A 298 3.18 9.44 7.51
C ILE A 298 3.29 7.95 7.13
N SER A 299 3.65 7.08 8.08
CA SER A 299 3.74 5.62 7.90
C SER A 299 4.50 5.23 6.62
N ALA A 300 5.70 5.81 6.43
CA ALA A 300 6.53 5.64 5.25
C ALA A 300 8.01 5.41 5.63
N CYS A 301 8.86 5.24 4.63
CA CYS A 301 10.30 5.04 4.79
C CYS A 301 11.06 5.92 3.79
N ALA A 302 12.37 6.10 4.01
CA ALA A 302 13.26 6.80 3.07
C ALA A 302 14.02 5.83 2.14
N ARG A 303 13.92 4.54 2.39
CA ARG A 303 14.36 3.43 1.53
C ARG A 303 13.54 2.19 1.86
N SER A 304 13.32 1.34 0.86
CA SER A 304 12.59 0.10 1.07
C SER A 304 13.41 -0.93 1.84
N HIS A 305 12.79 -1.53 2.84
CA HIS A 305 13.40 -2.58 3.66
C HIS A 305 13.02 -3.98 3.16
N PRO A 306 13.89 -5.00 3.35
CA PRO A 306 13.65 -6.37 2.90
C PRO A 306 12.30 -6.94 3.33
N TYR A 307 11.85 -6.64 4.55
CA TYR A 307 10.56 -7.07 5.07
C TYR A 307 9.38 -6.57 4.20
N SER A 308 9.35 -5.28 3.90
CA SER A 308 8.30 -4.69 3.06
C SER A 308 8.40 -5.16 1.60
N ILE A 309 9.63 -5.37 1.09
CA ILE A 309 9.87 -5.95 -0.25
C ILE A 309 9.30 -7.37 -0.33
N ALA A 310 9.54 -8.21 0.70
CA ALA A 310 9.04 -9.57 0.75
C ALA A 310 7.50 -9.62 0.72
N MET A 311 6.83 -8.77 1.51
CA MET A 311 5.36 -8.68 1.51
C MET A 311 4.80 -8.31 0.12
N ARG A 312 5.36 -7.28 -0.53
CA ARG A 312 4.93 -6.86 -1.87
C ARG A 312 5.28 -7.90 -2.94
N TYR A 313 6.40 -8.60 -2.79
CA TYR A 313 6.79 -9.69 -3.70
C TYR A 313 5.75 -10.81 -3.71
N VAL A 314 5.27 -11.26 -2.54
CA VAL A 314 4.25 -12.33 -2.46
C VAL A 314 2.93 -11.88 -3.12
N GLN A 315 2.53 -10.64 -2.94
CA GLN A 315 1.34 -10.08 -3.61
C GLN A 315 1.50 -10.09 -5.14
N ARG A 316 2.65 -9.65 -5.67
CA ARG A 316 2.93 -9.74 -7.11
C ARG A 316 2.94 -11.18 -7.61
N LYS A 317 3.51 -12.11 -6.84
CA LYS A 317 3.53 -13.55 -7.20
C LYS A 317 2.13 -14.13 -7.34
N ALA A 318 1.17 -13.70 -6.53
CA ALA A 318 -0.21 -14.12 -6.66
C ALA A 318 -0.79 -13.74 -8.04
N ILE A 319 -0.54 -12.51 -8.51
CA ILE A 319 -0.99 -12.05 -9.83
C ILE A 319 -0.24 -12.77 -10.97
N LEU A 320 1.10 -12.85 -10.85
CA LEU A 320 1.94 -13.46 -11.88
C LEU A 320 1.65 -14.96 -12.11
N ASN A 321 1.10 -15.64 -11.09
CA ASN A 321 0.73 -17.05 -11.17
C ASN A 321 -0.71 -17.26 -11.66
N ASP A 322 -1.51 -16.21 -11.82
CA ASP A 322 -2.85 -16.32 -12.39
C ASP A 322 -2.74 -16.61 -13.90
N PRO A 323 -3.36 -17.69 -14.42
CA PRO A 323 -3.33 -18.01 -15.85
C PRO A 323 -3.84 -16.88 -16.76
N ASN A 324 -4.80 -16.09 -16.27
CA ASN A 324 -5.39 -14.97 -17.02
C ASN A 324 -4.45 -13.77 -17.11
N TRP A 325 -3.40 -13.70 -16.29
CA TRP A 325 -2.43 -12.59 -16.39
C TRP A 325 -1.73 -12.55 -17.76
N ASN A 326 -1.53 -13.71 -18.39
CA ASN A 326 -1.00 -13.84 -19.74
C ASN A 326 0.23 -12.94 -20.01
N ARG A 327 1.20 -12.95 -19.10
CA ARG A 327 2.40 -12.08 -19.15
C ARG A 327 2.09 -10.56 -19.22
N GLY A 328 0.92 -10.16 -18.71
CA GLY A 328 0.44 -8.78 -18.69
C GLY A 328 -0.37 -8.36 -19.92
N PHE A 329 -0.55 -9.24 -20.91
CA PHE A 329 -1.32 -8.96 -22.13
C PHE A 329 -2.75 -9.51 -22.01
N TYR A 330 -3.49 -9.05 -21.00
CA TYR A 330 -4.87 -9.48 -20.72
C TYR A 330 -5.91 -8.41 -21.10
N TYR A 331 -5.50 -7.23 -21.49
CA TYR A 331 -6.43 -6.16 -21.89
C TYR A 331 -7.30 -6.61 -23.07
N GLY A 332 -8.60 -6.35 -22.99
CA GLY A 332 -9.59 -6.90 -23.91
C GLY A 332 -9.96 -8.37 -23.69
N ARG A 333 -9.49 -8.97 -22.58
CA ARG A 333 -9.79 -10.35 -22.17
C ARG A 333 -10.21 -10.38 -20.70
N VAL A 334 -10.39 -11.59 -20.14
CA VAL A 334 -10.62 -11.73 -18.69
C VAL A 334 -9.35 -11.36 -17.92
N PRO A 335 -9.38 -10.33 -17.07
CA PRO A 335 -8.24 -9.98 -16.22
C PRO A 335 -7.91 -11.08 -15.20
N PRO A 336 -6.70 -11.06 -14.61
CA PRO A 336 -6.28 -12.03 -13.60
C PRO A 336 -6.97 -11.75 -12.24
N HIS A 337 -8.28 -11.93 -12.19
CA HIS A 337 -9.11 -11.59 -11.02
C HIS A 337 -8.80 -12.45 -9.81
N VAL A 338 -8.46 -13.73 -10.00
CA VAL A 338 -8.11 -14.65 -8.91
C VAL A 338 -6.82 -14.22 -8.24
N GLY A 339 -5.79 -13.98 -9.04
CA GLY A 339 -4.50 -13.49 -8.54
C GLY A 339 -4.61 -12.11 -7.90
N MET A 340 -5.42 -11.21 -8.48
CA MET A 340 -5.63 -9.87 -7.93
C MET A 340 -6.41 -9.89 -6.62
N LYS A 341 -7.44 -10.74 -6.52
CA LYS A 341 -8.18 -10.99 -5.29
C LYS A 341 -7.24 -11.47 -4.18
N LEU A 342 -6.47 -12.52 -4.44
CA LEU A 342 -5.51 -13.06 -3.48
C LEU A 342 -4.44 -12.04 -3.08
N ALA A 343 -3.92 -11.27 -4.03
CA ALA A 343 -2.97 -10.19 -3.74
C ALA A 343 -3.58 -9.16 -2.78
N ARG A 344 -4.86 -8.81 -2.95
CA ARG A 344 -5.56 -7.88 -2.05
C ARG A 344 -5.82 -8.48 -0.67
N GLU A 345 -6.16 -9.75 -0.58
CA GLU A 345 -6.33 -10.45 0.70
C GLU A 345 -5.03 -10.43 1.51
N ILE A 346 -3.90 -10.77 0.87
CA ILE A 346 -2.57 -10.68 1.48
C ILE A 346 -2.28 -9.24 1.93
N ALA A 347 -2.53 -8.25 1.07
CA ALA A 347 -2.35 -6.84 1.43
C ALA A 347 -3.19 -6.47 2.65
N THR A 348 -4.47 -6.89 2.70
CA THR A 348 -5.40 -6.58 3.78
C THR A 348 -4.89 -7.11 5.13
N ILE A 349 -4.27 -8.28 5.15
CA ILE A 349 -3.63 -8.80 6.36
C ILE A 349 -2.47 -7.91 6.78
N THR A 350 -1.70 -7.38 5.85
CA THR A 350 -0.47 -6.63 6.14
C THR A 350 -0.70 -5.18 6.57
N TYR A 351 -1.82 -4.55 6.20
CA TYR A 351 -2.08 -3.17 6.60
C TYR A 351 -3.00 -3.02 7.82
N ARG A 352 -3.48 -4.13 8.38
CA ARG A 352 -4.26 -4.17 9.62
C ARG A 352 -3.42 -4.70 10.78
N SER A 353 -3.84 -4.41 12.01
CA SER A 353 -3.17 -4.92 13.20
C SER A 353 -3.88 -6.15 13.79
N GLY A 354 -3.13 -6.97 14.53
CA GLY A 354 -3.70 -8.11 15.27
C GLY A 354 -4.79 -7.70 16.26
N PRO A 355 -4.57 -6.68 17.10
CA PRO A 355 -5.59 -6.18 18.03
C PRO A 355 -6.86 -5.68 17.34
N GLU A 356 -6.76 -5.00 16.18
CA GLU A 356 -7.95 -4.61 15.40
C GLU A 356 -8.73 -5.83 14.89
N TRP A 357 -8.03 -6.86 14.41
CA TRP A 357 -8.67 -8.12 13.99
C TRP A 357 -9.45 -8.76 15.12
N GLU A 358 -8.85 -8.83 16.33
CA GLU A 358 -9.52 -9.40 17.51
C GLU A 358 -10.74 -8.57 17.89
N GLN A 359 -10.63 -7.27 17.95
CA GLN A 359 -11.73 -6.38 18.30
C GLN A 359 -12.88 -6.44 17.30
N ARG A 360 -12.56 -6.47 16.00
CA ARG A 360 -13.54 -6.40 14.91
C ARG A 360 -14.21 -7.74 14.66
N PHE A 361 -13.48 -8.80 14.60
CA PHE A 361 -13.97 -10.12 14.20
C PHE A 361 -13.99 -11.12 15.35
N GLY A 362 -13.01 -11.08 16.25
CA GLY A 362 -12.78 -12.10 17.25
C GLY A 362 -12.71 -13.48 16.58
N ARG A 363 -12.99 -14.52 17.35
CA ARG A 363 -13.06 -15.88 16.83
C ARG A 363 -14.51 -16.27 16.43
N ARG A 364 -15.21 -15.39 15.72
CA ARG A 364 -16.62 -15.58 15.37
C ARG A 364 -16.76 -16.25 14.00
N ARG A 365 -17.59 -17.28 13.94
CA ARG A 365 -18.01 -17.88 12.67
C ARG A 365 -19.10 -17.05 12.01
N ALA A 366 -19.14 -17.05 10.68
CA ALA A 366 -20.18 -16.35 9.90
C ALA A 366 -21.57 -16.95 10.19
N ASP A 367 -21.64 -18.27 10.32
CA ASP A 367 -22.86 -19.00 10.70
C ASP A 367 -22.51 -20.16 11.65
N ALA A 368 -22.68 -19.93 12.94
CA ALA A 368 -22.36 -20.93 13.97
C ALA A 368 -23.36 -22.10 14.01
N SER A 369 -24.52 -21.98 13.34
CA SER A 369 -25.52 -23.06 13.28
C SER A 369 -25.15 -24.15 12.29
N LYS A 370 -24.25 -23.87 11.36
CA LYS A 370 -23.80 -24.84 10.35
C LYS A 370 -22.53 -25.57 10.79
N PRO A 371 -22.34 -26.82 10.33
CA PRO A 371 -21.07 -27.50 10.52
C PRO A 371 -19.90 -26.73 9.86
N PRO A 372 -18.66 -26.85 10.38
CA PRO A 372 -17.49 -26.24 9.76
C PRO A 372 -17.31 -26.67 8.32
N ALA A 373 -16.86 -25.74 7.47
CA ALA A 373 -16.58 -25.97 6.05
C ALA A 373 -15.14 -25.57 5.70
N LEU A 374 -14.62 -26.11 4.59
CA LEU A 374 -13.31 -25.73 4.05
C LEU A 374 -13.37 -24.48 3.15
N CYS A 375 -14.44 -23.71 3.27
CA CYS A 375 -14.65 -22.40 2.67
C CYS A 375 -14.60 -21.31 3.73
N PRO A 376 -14.69 -20.03 3.37
CA PRO A 376 -14.82 -18.97 4.36
C PRO A 376 -15.91 -19.26 5.38
N ASP A 377 -15.49 -19.59 6.59
CA ASP A 377 -16.33 -20.02 7.71
C ASP A 377 -16.30 -19.01 8.84
N PHE A 378 -15.14 -18.38 9.10
CA PHE A 378 -15.01 -17.30 10.05
C PHE A 378 -15.35 -15.94 9.42
N LEU A 379 -15.82 -14.99 10.25
CA LEU A 379 -16.13 -13.64 9.78
C LEU A 379 -14.93 -12.94 9.12
N VAL A 380 -13.73 -13.17 9.62
CA VAL A 380 -12.50 -12.62 9.05
C VAL A 380 -12.24 -13.16 7.64
N GLU A 381 -12.50 -14.45 7.40
CA GLU A 381 -12.34 -15.06 6.08
C GLU A 381 -13.35 -14.49 5.08
N THR A 382 -14.62 -14.33 5.49
CA THR A 382 -15.65 -13.71 4.63
C THR A 382 -15.34 -12.25 4.32
N TYR A 383 -14.74 -11.53 5.28
CA TYR A 383 -14.30 -10.16 5.06
C TYR A 383 -13.15 -10.07 4.06
N LEU A 384 -12.14 -10.93 4.18
CA LEU A 384 -11.01 -10.97 3.24
C LEU A 384 -11.49 -11.30 1.83
N ASP A 385 -12.34 -12.30 1.69
CA ASP A 385 -12.94 -12.71 0.43
C ASP A 385 -13.68 -11.54 -0.24
N HIS A 386 -14.55 -10.85 0.50
CA HIS A 386 -15.29 -9.68 0.01
C HIS A 386 -14.35 -8.52 -0.37
N ALA A 387 -13.35 -8.21 0.46
CA ALA A 387 -12.40 -7.13 0.21
C ALA A 387 -11.58 -7.39 -1.06
N GLY A 388 -11.16 -8.64 -1.27
CA GLY A 388 -10.46 -9.07 -2.48
C GLY A 388 -11.33 -8.95 -3.73
N GLU A 389 -12.57 -9.42 -3.67
CA GLU A 389 -13.52 -9.34 -4.80
C GLU A 389 -13.82 -7.90 -5.22
N LYS A 390 -14.05 -7.02 -4.25
CA LYS A 390 -14.29 -5.60 -4.55
C LYS A 390 -13.08 -4.97 -5.24
N PHE A 391 -11.89 -5.24 -4.75
CA PHE A 391 -10.66 -4.60 -5.24
C PHE A 391 -10.30 -5.03 -6.66
N CYS A 392 -10.44 -6.30 -7.02
CA CYS A 392 -10.09 -6.78 -8.36
C CYS A 392 -10.96 -6.17 -9.48
N LEU A 393 -12.06 -5.50 -9.12
CA LEU A 393 -12.92 -4.77 -10.06
C LEU A 393 -12.59 -3.28 -10.18
N THR A 394 -11.67 -2.77 -9.34
CA THR A 394 -11.42 -1.33 -9.21
C THR A 394 -9.96 -0.94 -9.44
N TYR A 395 -9.06 -1.91 -9.61
CA TYR A 395 -7.64 -1.62 -9.80
C TYR A 395 -7.00 -2.52 -10.84
N ASP A 396 -6.14 -1.94 -11.68
CA ASP A 396 -5.45 -2.67 -12.75
C ASP A 396 -4.30 -3.55 -12.20
N PRO A 397 -4.29 -4.85 -12.49
CA PRO A 397 -3.24 -5.77 -12.02
C PRO A 397 -1.82 -5.41 -12.44
N ASN A 398 -1.61 -4.98 -13.69
CA ASN A 398 -0.28 -4.54 -14.13
C ASN A 398 0.16 -3.28 -13.35
N SER A 399 -0.74 -2.33 -13.15
CA SER A 399 -0.44 -1.14 -12.35
C SER A 399 -0.03 -1.51 -10.92
N LEU A 400 -0.67 -2.50 -10.29
CA LEU A 400 -0.24 -3.00 -8.97
C LEU A 400 1.19 -3.56 -9.01
N ILE A 401 1.53 -4.32 -10.05
CA ILE A 401 2.88 -4.87 -10.23
C ILE A 401 3.91 -3.75 -10.36
N TYR A 402 3.68 -2.78 -11.25
CA TYR A 402 4.61 -1.69 -11.54
C TYR A 402 4.79 -0.74 -10.35
N VAL A 403 3.68 -0.29 -9.76
CA VAL A 403 3.72 0.64 -8.62
C VAL A 403 4.34 -0.01 -7.39
N SER A 404 3.98 -1.26 -7.08
CA SER A 404 4.61 -1.97 -5.96
C SER A 404 6.10 -2.25 -6.22
N LYS A 405 6.52 -2.43 -7.48
CA LYS A 405 7.94 -2.54 -7.84
C LYS A 405 8.67 -1.22 -7.68
N ALA A 406 8.07 -0.10 -8.05
CA ALA A 406 8.63 1.23 -7.81
C ALA A 406 8.87 1.48 -6.31
N MET A 407 7.93 1.03 -5.45
CA MET A 407 8.13 1.07 -4.00
C MET A 407 9.32 0.21 -3.54
N ASP A 408 9.53 -0.99 -4.11
CA ASP A 408 10.66 -1.84 -3.77
C ASP A 408 12.00 -1.20 -4.13
N LEU A 409 12.04 -0.45 -5.23
CA LEU A 409 13.24 0.22 -5.75
C LEU A 409 13.52 1.55 -5.05
N PHE A 410 12.64 1.99 -4.16
CA PHE A 410 12.77 3.28 -3.49
C PHE A 410 13.97 3.30 -2.54
N ASP A 411 14.87 4.23 -2.79
CA ASP A 411 16.04 4.50 -1.96
C ASP A 411 16.48 5.96 -2.16
N LEU A 412 16.51 6.72 -1.07
CA LEU A 412 17.01 8.09 -1.03
C LEU A 412 18.49 8.18 -0.60
N GLY A 413 19.18 7.06 -0.48
CA GLY A 413 20.62 7.02 -0.20
C GLY A 413 21.44 7.73 -1.27
N ARG A 414 22.56 8.33 -0.87
CA ARG A 414 23.42 9.14 -1.76
C ARG A 414 24.02 8.31 -2.90
N ALA A 415 24.39 7.06 -2.63
CA ALA A 415 24.93 6.16 -3.64
C ALA A 415 23.92 5.89 -4.75
N ASN A 416 22.65 5.64 -4.39
CA ASN A 416 21.58 5.46 -5.37
C ASN A 416 21.33 6.74 -6.20
N GLN A 417 21.31 7.92 -5.58
CA GLN A 417 21.18 9.20 -6.29
C GLN A 417 22.30 9.40 -7.32
N LEU A 418 23.54 9.10 -6.93
CA LEU A 418 24.70 9.19 -7.82
C LEU A 418 24.63 8.17 -8.97
N ALA A 419 24.21 6.94 -8.68
CA ALA A 419 24.04 5.91 -9.70
C ALA A 419 22.94 6.28 -10.72
N ILE A 420 21.83 6.87 -10.27
CA ILE A 420 20.78 7.42 -11.15
C ILE A 420 21.34 8.55 -12.02
N ALA A 421 22.03 9.51 -11.42
CA ALA A 421 22.62 10.64 -12.15
C ALA A 421 23.63 10.16 -13.21
N ALA A 422 24.47 9.18 -12.89
CA ALA A 422 25.42 8.58 -13.81
C ALA A 422 24.73 7.87 -14.99
N ARG A 423 23.65 7.11 -14.72
CA ARG A 423 22.85 6.48 -15.78
C ARG A 423 22.23 7.51 -16.73
N LYS A 424 21.69 8.60 -16.20
CA LYS A 424 21.08 9.68 -17.02
C LYS A 424 22.10 10.49 -17.81
N ALA A 425 23.34 10.60 -17.33
CA ALA A 425 24.43 11.30 -18.02
C ALA A 425 25.06 10.46 -19.16
N SER A 426 24.97 9.14 -19.07
CA SER A 426 25.45 8.27 -20.14
C SER A 426 24.48 8.31 -21.32
N PRO A 427 24.96 8.55 -22.56
CA PRO A 427 24.09 8.39 -23.71
C PRO A 427 23.61 6.94 -23.72
N TYR A 428 22.31 6.76 -23.53
CA TYR A 428 21.69 5.44 -23.70
C TYR A 428 22.05 4.93 -25.08
N PRO A 429 22.54 3.70 -25.24
CA PRO A 429 22.55 3.10 -26.54
C PRO A 429 21.10 3.13 -27.02
N SER A 430 20.85 3.96 -28.03
CA SER A 430 19.57 3.96 -28.72
C SER A 430 19.29 2.49 -29.06
N SER A 431 18.11 1.99 -28.69
CA SER A 431 17.66 0.62 -28.97
C SER A 431 17.60 0.27 -30.48
N SER A 432 18.24 1.10 -31.32
CA SER A 432 18.37 0.94 -32.76
C SER A 432 19.54 0.05 -33.20
N SER A 433 20.32 -0.54 -32.27
CA SER A 433 21.37 -1.49 -32.60
C SER A 433 21.14 -2.91 -32.11
N SER A 434 19.91 -3.26 -31.71
CA SER A 434 19.55 -4.68 -31.60
C SER A 434 19.47 -5.24 -33.02
N SER A 435 20.46 -6.09 -33.37
CA SER A 435 20.38 -6.96 -34.52
C SER A 435 18.99 -7.63 -34.54
N PRO A 436 18.34 -7.78 -35.71
CA PRO A 436 17.02 -8.44 -35.81
C PRO A 436 17.00 -9.87 -35.26
N ASN A 437 18.13 -10.42 -34.89
CA ASN A 437 18.30 -11.78 -34.34
C ASN A 437 18.54 -11.79 -32.82
N ASP A 438 18.59 -10.65 -32.15
CA ASP A 438 18.58 -10.58 -30.69
C ASP A 438 17.10 -10.64 -30.23
N GLU A 439 16.51 -11.83 -30.35
CA GLU A 439 15.32 -12.16 -29.58
C GLU A 439 15.71 -11.89 -28.14
N GLY A 440 15.17 -10.79 -27.57
CA GLY A 440 15.50 -10.32 -26.23
C GLY A 440 15.27 -11.43 -25.22
N THR A 441 16.28 -12.27 -25.10
CA THR A 441 16.42 -13.20 -23.99
C THR A 441 16.44 -12.30 -22.75
N CYS A 442 15.31 -12.30 -22.04
CA CYS A 442 15.29 -11.83 -20.66
C CYS A 442 16.47 -12.52 -19.98
N ALA A 443 17.58 -11.83 -19.84
CA ALA A 443 18.70 -12.32 -19.07
C ALA A 443 18.19 -12.46 -17.64
N LEU A 444 17.67 -13.65 -17.34
CA LEU A 444 17.33 -14.02 -15.97
C LEU A 444 18.61 -13.88 -15.16
N THR A 445 18.71 -12.79 -14.45
CA THR A 445 19.78 -12.57 -13.45
C THR A 445 19.54 -13.44 -12.21
N LEU A 446 18.92 -14.61 -12.38
CA LEU A 446 18.93 -15.62 -11.36
C LEU A 446 20.34 -16.21 -11.32
N PRO A 447 20.97 -16.29 -10.14
CA PRO A 447 22.25 -16.97 -10.02
C PRO A 447 22.09 -18.41 -10.54
N ASP A 448 23.07 -18.87 -11.32
CA ASP A 448 23.10 -20.24 -11.88
C ASP A 448 23.07 -21.32 -10.79
N LYS A 449 23.35 -20.92 -9.56
CA LYS A 449 23.28 -21.79 -8.37
C LYS A 449 22.02 -21.51 -7.58
N PRO A 450 21.32 -22.56 -7.12
CA PRO A 450 20.22 -22.36 -6.18
C PRO A 450 20.71 -21.66 -4.91
N TYR A 451 19.81 -20.94 -4.25
CA TYR A 451 20.08 -20.31 -2.96
C TYR A 451 20.69 -21.33 -1.99
N THR A 452 21.86 -21.04 -1.47
CA THR A 452 22.49 -21.81 -0.41
C THR A 452 22.52 -20.95 0.85
N GLU A 453 21.86 -21.42 1.89
CA GLU A 453 21.70 -20.71 3.16
C GLU A 453 23.04 -20.30 3.80
N LYS A 454 24.11 -21.11 3.54
CA LYS A 454 25.46 -20.86 4.06
C LYS A 454 26.21 -19.72 3.37
N GLU A 455 25.92 -19.42 2.11
CA GLU A 455 26.64 -18.38 1.34
C GLU A 455 25.99 -17.00 1.47
N GLN A 456 24.73 -16.94 1.88
CA GLN A 456 23.98 -15.69 2.00
C GLN A 456 23.64 -15.30 3.44
N SER A 457 23.81 -16.21 4.37
CA SER A 457 23.82 -15.91 5.80
C SER A 457 25.25 -15.53 6.26
N GLN A 458 25.96 -14.66 5.50
CA GLN A 458 26.90 -13.83 6.21
C GLN A 458 26.05 -13.01 7.17
N PRO A 459 26.19 -13.20 8.49
CA PRO A 459 25.59 -12.26 9.41
C PRO A 459 26.04 -10.89 8.93
N ALA A 460 25.11 -9.98 8.72
CA ALA A 460 25.47 -8.58 8.78
C ALA A 460 26.39 -8.47 9.98
N ALA A 461 27.66 -8.12 9.73
CA ALA A 461 28.75 -8.23 10.68
C ALA A 461 28.25 -7.85 12.07
N ASP A 462 28.40 -8.75 13.04
CA ASP A 462 27.95 -8.62 14.42
C ASP A 462 26.42 -8.50 14.65
N LEU A 463 25.69 -9.57 14.37
CA LEU A 463 24.54 -9.91 15.21
C LEU A 463 25.04 -10.69 16.45
N SER A 464 26.03 -10.18 17.16
CA SER A 464 26.10 -10.43 18.58
C SER A 464 24.74 -10.01 19.14
N PRO A 465 24.11 -10.78 20.03
CA PRO A 465 22.96 -10.30 20.79
C PRO A 465 23.43 -9.12 21.63
N SER A 466 23.68 -8.01 21.00
CA SER A 466 23.91 -6.75 21.68
C SER A 466 22.56 -6.40 22.28
N THR A 467 22.53 -6.35 23.57
CA THR A 467 21.46 -5.90 24.44
C THR A 467 20.97 -4.47 24.16
N GLN A 468 21.28 -3.90 23.01
CA GLN A 468 20.80 -2.60 22.57
C GLN A 468 19.48 -2.81 21.80
N ILE A 469 18.39 -2.82 22.54
CA ILE A 469 17.03 -2.63 22.02
C ILE A 469 16.90 -1.14 21.66
N GLY A 470 17.61 -0.72 20.60
CA GLY A 470 17.49 0.60 20.01
C GLY A 470 17.25 0.48 18.52
N PRO A 471 16.64 1.48 17.87
CA PRO A 471 16.58 1.48 16.41
C PRO A 471 18.01 1.41 15.85
N PRO A 472 18.25 0.64 14.78
CA PRO A 472 19.57 0.60 14.16
C PRO A 472 19.97 2.01 13.73
N THR A 473 21.21 2.39 13.96
CA THR A 473 21.75 3.68 13.50
C THR A 473 21.55 3.80 11.99
N PRO A 474 20.94 4.89 11.48
CA PRO A 474 20.75 5.07 10.06
C PRO A 474 22.07 4.97 9.30
N PRO A 475 22.11 4.31 8.13
CA PRO A 475 23.33 4.24 7.34
C PRO A 475 23.83 5.62 6.92
N ALA A 476 25.14 5.84 6.96
CA ALA A 476 25.76 7.10 6.56
C ALA A 476 25.38 7.53 5.13
N ASP A 477 25.16 6.57 4.26
CA ASP A 477 24.68 6.77 2.89
C ASP A 477 23.28 7.41 2.87
N LEU A 478 22.34 6.92 3.68
CA LEU A 478 21.00 7.49 3.81
C LEU A 478 21.04 8.89 4.43
N VAL A 479 21.85 9.08 5.47
CA VAL A 479 22.07 10.41 6.09
C VAL A 479 22.56 11.42 5.05
N SER A 480 23.55 11.04 4.25
CA SER A 480 24.08 11.89 3.18
C SER A 480 23.03 12.16 2.09
N GLY A 481 22.18 11.18 1.78
CA GLY A 481 21.10 11.29 0.80
C GLY A 481 20.00 12.25 1.22
N LEU A 482 19.73 12.38 2.52
CA LEU A 482 18.73 13.28 3.08
C LEU A 482 19.26 14.70 3.38
N ALA A 483 20.57 14.97 3.17
CA ALA A 483 21.17 16.27 3.41
C ALA A 483 20.48 17.47 2.68
N PRO A 484 19.87 17.32 1.50
CA PRO A 484 19.08 18.40 0.89
C PRO A 484 17.95 18.93 1.77
N LEU A 485 17.45 18.11 2.71
CA LEU A 485 16.34 18.46 3.60
C LEU A 485 16.75 19.16 4.89
N ARG A 486 18.03 19.46 5.11
CA ARG A 486 18.54 20.02 6.38
C ARG A 486 17.89 21.32 6.84
N ASN A 487 17.31 22.11 5.94
CA ASN A 487 16.68 23.39 6.25
C ASN A 487 15.14 23.36 6.07
N HIS A 488 14.54 22.18 5.97
CA HIS A 488 13.10 22.04 5.79
C HIS A 488 12.43 21.64 7.10
N PRO A 489 11.30 22.24 7.46
CA PRO A 489 10.40 21.64 8.45
C PRO A 489 9.91 20.29 7.95
N VAL A 490 10.13 19.24 8.73
CA VAL A 490 9.71 17.86 8.38
C VAL A 490 8.94 17.24 9.52
N LEU A 491 7.71 16.80 9.23
CA LEU A 491 6.91 15.98 10.13
C LEU A 491 7.02 14.52 9.67
N VAL A 492 7.50 13.66 10.54
CA VAL A 492 7.56 12.22 10.37
C VAL A 492 6.63 11.55 11.38
N MET A 493 5.64 10.83 10.90
CA MET A 493 4.69 10.12 11.77
C MET A 493 4.79 8.62 11.57
N GLY A 494 4.76 7.87 12.68
CA GLY A 494 4.70 6.40 12.72
C GLY A 494 3.58 5.90 13.61
N VAL A 495 3.23 4.63 13.48
CA VAL A 495 2.20 3.96 14.27
C VAL A 495 2.76 2.65 14.80
N ALA A 496 2.73 2.44 16.11
CA ALA A 496 3.32 1.25 16.75
C ALA A 496 2.66 -0.06 16.28
N SER A 497 1.35 -0.02 16.00
CA SER A 497 0.59 -1.18 15.52
C SER A 497 0.74 -1.44 14.01
N ASP A 498 1.47 -0.61 13.26
CA ASP A 498 1.70 -0.78 11.83
C ASP A 498 2.73 -1.88 11.55
N ILE A 499 2.27 -2.98 10.93
CA ILE A 499 3.14 -4.10 10.56
C ILE A 499 3.63 -4.01 9.11
N LEU A 500 2.99 -3.18 8.26
CA LEU A 500 3.40 -2.98 6.87
C LEU A 500 4.61 -2.03 6.77
N PHE A 501 4.56 -0.92 7.53
CA PHE A 501 5.65 0.02 7.73
C PHE A 501 5.92 0.18 9.23
N PRO A 502 6.59 -0.80 9.88
CA PRO A 502 6.83 -0.76 11.31
C PRO A 502 7.47 0.55 11.77
N ALA A 503 7.07 1.04 12.94
CA ALA A 503 7.43 2.38 13.44
C ALA A 503 8.95 2.66 13.50
N TRP A 504 9.79 1.61 13.60
CA TRP A 504 11.24 1.78 13.54
C TRP A 504 11.74 2.34 12.18
N GLN A 505 10.98 2.17 11.08
CA GLN A 505 11.33 2.76 9.78
C GLN A 505 11.14 4.29 9.81
N GLN A 506 10.10 4.79 10.48
CA GLN A 506 9.89 6.23 10.65
C GLN A 506 10.91 6.82 11.63
N ARG A 507 11.28 6.08 12.67
CA ARG A 507 12.39 6.47 13.57
C ARG A 507 13.71 6.58 12.81
N GLU A 508 14.01 5.64 11.89
CA GLU A 508 15.19 5.72 11.01
C GLU A 508 15.18 6.99 10.16
N VAL A 509 14.03 7.35 9.56
CA VAL A 509 13.90 8.60 8.77
C VAL A 509 14.16 9.82 9.64
N ALA A 510 13.51 9.92 10.79
CA ALA A 510 13.65 11.07 11.69
C ALA A 510 15.09 11.23 12.20
N GLU A 511 15.74 10.13 12.57
CA GLU A 511 17.11 10.14 13.04
C GLU A 511 18.10 10.47 11.91
N ALA A 512 17.91 9.90 10.71
CA ALA A 512 18.74 10.22 9.55
C ALA A 512 18.66 11.72 9.18
N LEU A 513 17.48 12.33 9.25
CA LEU A 513 17.30 13.76 9.03
C LEU A 513 18.04 14.60 10.07
N LYS A 514 17.94 14.24 11.36
CA LYS A 514 18.69 14.93 12.44
C LYS A 514 20.20 14.81 12.24
N LEU A 515 20.70 13.60 11.92
CA LEU A 515 22.10 13.37 11.63
C LEU A 515 22.58 14.10 10.36
N ALA A 516 21.69 14.35 9.40
CA ALA A 516 21.95 15.18 8.23
C ALA A 516 22.00 16.70 8.53
N GLY A 517 21.81 17.08 9.79
CA GLY A 517 21.86 18.46 10.25
C GLY A 517 20.51 19.19 10.21
N ASN A 518 19.39 18.47 10.09
CA ASN A 518 18.07 19.09 10.15
C ASN A 518 17.65 19.34 11.61
N GLY A 519 17.53 20.63 11.99
CA GLY A 519 17.10 21.06 13.33
C GLY A 519 15.59 21.22 13.50
N ASP A 520 14.78 21.03 12.44
CA ASP A 520 13.32 21.22 12.46
C ASP A 520 12.59 19.91 12.04
N VAL A 521 12.95 18.83 12.71
CA VAL A 521 12.32 17.51 12.54
C VAL A 521 11.37 17.23 13.69
N GLN A 522 10.09 17.16 13.40
CA GLN A 522 9.08 16.69 14.34
C GLN A 522 8.82 15.21 14.08
N HIS A 523 9.03 14.37 15.10
CA HIS A 523 8.71 12.95 15.02
C HIS A 523 7.63 12.59 16.03
N LEU A 524 6.55 12.02 15.55
CA LEU A 524 5.45 11.50 16.37
C LEU A 524 5.23 10.02 16.07
N GLU A 525 5.26 9.20 17.11
CA GLU A 525 4.86 7.80 17.06
C GLU A 525 3.59 7.61 17.87
N LEU A 526 2.53 7.12 17.23
CA LEU A 526 1.28 6.79 17.90
C LEU A 526 1.41 5.39 18.50
N GLY A 527 1.36 5.30 19.83
CA GLY A 527 1.36 4.03 20.57
C GLY A 527 0.09 3.22 20.33
N GLU A 528 0.09 1.95 20.73
CA GLU A 528 -1.09 1.07 20.65
C GLU A 528 -2.24 1.57 21.55
N ASP A 529 -1.96 2.37 22.56
CA ASP A 529 -2.95 3.07 23.39
C ASP A 529 -3.69 4.18 22.63
N LYS A 530 -3.14 4.65 21.51
CA LYS A 530 -3.72 5.70 20.66
C LYS A 530 -4.37 5.14 19.41
N SER A 531 -3.77 4.17 18.76
CA SER A 531 -4.33 3.59 17.55
C SER A 531 -4.01 2.11 17.39
N LEU A 532 -5.06 1.33 17.15
CA LEU A 532 -4.98 -0.10 16.82
C LEU A 532 -5.17 -0.39 15.33
N PHE A 533 -5.38 0.62 14.49
CA PHE A 533 -5.75 0.43 13.08
C PHE A 533 -4.58 0.03 12.17
N GLY A 534 -3.38 -0.19 12.74
CA GLY A 534 -2.22 -0.53 11.96
C GLY A 534 -1.87 0.55 10.94
N HIS A 535 -1.58 0.15 9.71
CA HIS A 535 -1.25 1.08 8.63
C HIS A 535 -2.41 2.02 8.26
N ASP A 536 -3.66 1.56 8.37
CA ASP A 536 -4.85 2.37 8.05
C ASP A 536 -5.12 3.52 9.06
N THR A 537 -4.33 3.67 10.11
CA THR A 537 -4.44 4.77 11.08
C THR A 537 -4.48 6.14 10.40
N PHE A 538 -3.68 6.36 9.37
CA PHE A 538 -3.67 7.64 8.64
C PHE A 538 -4.96 7.92 7.84
N LEU A 539 -5.81 6.91 7.64
CA LEU A 539 -7.13 7.07 7.01
C LEU A 539 -8.25 7.31 8.03
N LEU A 540 -8.07 6.82 9.26
CA LEU A 540 -9.14 6.69 10.23
C LEU A 540 -9.01 7.65 11.41
N ASP A 541 -7.80 7.95 11.86
CA ASP A 541 -7.52 8.75 13.05
C ASP A 541 -7.42 10.24 12.71
N VAL A 542 -8.58 10.88 12.64
CA VAL A 542 -8.67 12.32 12.35
C VAL A 542 -8.11 13.18 13.48
N GLU A 543 -8.24 12.71 14.72
CA GLU A 543 -7.81 13.48 15.90
C GLU A 543 -6.29 13.52 16.01
N ASN A 544 -5.62 12.38 16.09
CA ASN A 544 -4.19 12.34 16.30
C ASN A 544 -3.41 12.67 15.01
N VAL A 545 -3.77 12.03 13.88
CA VAL A 545 -3.10 12.28 12.59
C VAL A 545 -3.52 13.62 12.03
N GLY A 546 -4.83 13.86 11.90
CA GLY A 546 -5.34 15.10 11.31
C GLY A 546 -4.98 16.34 12.16
N GLY A 547 -5.13 16.26 13.48
CA GLY A 547 -4.77 17.33 14.40
C GLY A 547 -3.28 17.69 14.34
N THR A 548 -2.40 16.69 14.28
CA THR A 548 -0.95 16.89 14.15
C THR A 548 -0.57 17.52 12.81
N VAL A 549 -1.11 17.01 11.71
CA VAL A 549 -0.87 17.59 10.37
C VAL A 549 -1.34 19.02 10.31
N ARG A 550 -2.54 19.33 10.82
CA ARG A 550 -3.07 20.70 10.90
C ARG A 550 -2.15 21.63 11.69
N GLY A 551 -1.71 21.19 12.86
CA GLY A 551 -0.81 22.00 13.71
C GLY A 551 0.56 22.26 13.06
N PHE A 552 1.08 21.30 12.29
CA PHE A 552 2.35 21.44 11.57
C PHE A 552 2.26 22.34 10.34
N LEU A 553 1.13 22.34 9.64
CA LEU A 553 0.94 23.15 8.44
C LEU A 553 0.71 24.63 8.76
N GLY A 554 0.09 24.97 9.91
CA GLY A 554 -0.17 26.32 10.39
C GLY A 554 -1.61 26.80 10.27
#